data_db70dd0fe4b73f62e8bdb7d3d487a133
#
_entry.id   db70dd0fe4b73f62e8bdb7d3d487a133
#
_cell.length_a   1.000
_cell.length_b   1.000
_cell.length_c   1.000
_cell.angle_alpha   90.00
_cell.angle_beta   90.00
_cell.angle_gamma   90.00
#
_symmetry.space_group_name_H-M   'P 1'
#
loop_
_entity.id
_entity.type
_entity.pdbx_description
1 polymer ?
#
loop_
_entity_poly.entity_id
_entity_poly.type
_entity_poly.pdbx_seq_one_letter_code
_entity_poly.pdbx_strand_id
1 'polypeptide(L)'
;MNYLVVVAHPDDEVLGAGATIKKLTRDGHSVDICIMCSEAKARAFRPDDNELNDDLDASSKMLGIRNKYAGNFPNIEMNNATHLSLVQFIEKAIIASNCDVVITHHPSDTNNDHMHTSMACQAAIRLFQRRAE
;
A
#
# COMPACT_ATOMS: atom_id res chain seq x y z
N MET A 1 12.89 7.23 11.36
CA MET A 1 12.80 6.13 10.38
C MET A 1 11.70 6.44 9.39
N ASN A 2 11.82 5.89 8.19
CA ASN A 2 10.84 5.98 7.11
C ASN A 2 10.11 4.64 6.99
N TYR A 3 8.79 4.69 7.00
CA TYR A 3 7.91 3.52 6.88
C TYR A 3 7.15 3.60 5.56
N LEU A 4 6.98 2.45 4.90
CA LEU A 4 6.07 2.30 3.76
C LEU A 4 5.00 1.28 4.11
N VAL A 5 3.74 1.70 4.11
CA VAL A 5 2.59 0.82 4.29
C VAL A 5 2.06 0.44 2.92
N VAL A 6 2.16 -0.83 2.55
CA VAL A 6 1.72 -1.36 1.25
C VAL A 6 0.45 -2.17 1.45
N VAL A 7 -0.63 -1.72 0.85
CA VAL A 7 -1.97 -2.34 0.97
C VAL A 7 -2.62 -2.55 -0.38
N ALA A 8 -3.58 -3.47 -0.43
CA ALA A 8 -4.29 -3.80 -1.67
C ALA A 8 -5.30 -2.72 -2.06
N HIS A 9 -6.13 -2.26 -1.14
CA HIS A 9 -7.27 -1.38 -1.43
C HIS A 9 -7.25 -0.10 -0.60
N PRO A 10 -7.90 0.97 -1.10
CA PRO A 10 -8.13 2.19 -0.31
C PRO A 10 -9.05 1.88 0.87
N ASP A 11 -8.61 2.00 2.06
CA ASP A 11 -9.16 1.76 3.40
C ASP A 11 -8.37 0.74 4.23
N ASP A 12 -7.68 -0.19 3.61
CA ASP A 12 -6.88 -1.21 4.32
C ASP A 12 -5.83 -0.57 5.24
N GLU A 13 -5.22 0.54 4.82
CA GLU A 13 -4.22 1.26 5.62
C GLU A 13 -4.82 1.86 6.88
N VAL A 14 -6.08 2.32 6.81
CA VAL A 14 -6.80 2.88 7.96
C VAL A 14 -7.27 1.76 8.89
N LEU A 15 -7.92 0.75 8.31
CA LEU A 15 -8.53 -0.35 9.07
C LEU A 15 -7.47 -1.27 9.69
N GLY A 16 -6.42 -1.58 8.94
CA GLY A 16 -5.38 -2.51 9.37
C GLY A 16 -4.24 -1.86 10.17
N ALA A 17 -3.87 -0.62 9.84
CA ALA A 17 -2.69 0.02 10.39
C ALA A 17 -2.89 1.47 10.89
N GLY A 18 -4.10 2.02 10.85
CA GLY A 18 -4.36 3.43 11.13
C GLY A 18 -3.84 3.89 12.49
N ALA A 19 -4.08 3.14 13.55
CA ALA A 19 -3.56 3.47 14.88
C ALA A 19 -2.03 3.43 14.94
N THR A 20 -1.41 2.46 14.28
CA THR A 20 0.05 2.33 14.15
C THR A 20 0.63 3.50 13.37
N ILE A 21 0.05 3.83 12.21
CA ILE A 21 0.47 4.98 11.38
C ILE A 21 0.40 6.27 12.21
N LYS A 22 -0.74 6.49 12.88
CA LYS A 22 -0.92 7.69 13.71
C LYS A 22 0.08 7.79 14.85
N LYS A 23 0.40 6.66 15.48
CA LYS A 23 1.45 6.63 16.50
C LYS A 23 2.81 6.97 15.91
N LEU A 24 3.20 6.35 14.81
CA LEU A 24 4.49 6.58 14.16
C LEU A 24 4.66 8.05 13.73
N THR A 25 3.66 8.63 13.09
CA THR A 25 3.73 10.03 12.64
C THR A 25 3.78 11.01 13.80
N ARG A 26 3.04 10.73 14.91
CA ARG A 26 3.11 11.53 16.13
C ARG A 26 4.47 11.43 16.80
N ASP A 27 5.12 10.28 16.73
CA ASP A 27 6.45 10.05 17.32
C ASP A 27 7.58 10.59 16.42
N GLY A 28 7.25 11.30 15.31
CA GLY A 28 8.21 11.98 14.44
C GLY A 28 8.77 11.11 13.30
N HIS A 29 8.20 9.96 13.06
CA HIS A 29 8.56 9.11 11.93
C HIS A 29 7.83 9.53 10.66
N SER A 30 8.44 9.30 9.50
CA SER A 30 7.79 9.49 8.19
C SER A 30 7.08 8.22 7.77
N VAL A 31 5.83 8.35 7.36
CA VAL A 31 5.02 7.24 6.83
C VAL A 31 4.51 7.59 5.45
N ASP A 32 4.79 6.75 4.48
CA ASP A 32 4.22 6.76 3.14
C ASP A 32 3.28 5.58 2.97
N ILE A 33 2.31 5.67 2.05
CA ILE A 33 1.44 4.56 1.69
C ILE A 33 1.55 4.22 0.21
N CYS A 34 1.42 2.93 -0.09
CA CYS A 34 1.34 2.38 -1.44
C CYS A 34 0.06 1.55 -1.52
N ILE A 35 -0.87 1.96 -2.38
CA ILE A 35 -2.16 1.29 -2.59
C ILE A 35 -2.13 0.66 -3.98
N MET A 36 -2.28 -0.67 -4.05
CA MET A 36 -2.14 -1.40 -5.31
C MET A 36 -3.33 -1.21 -6.24
N CYS A 37 -4.56 -1.26 -5.71
CA CYS A 37 -5.81 -1.10 -6.45
C CYS A 37 -6.48 0.21 -6.05
N SER A 38 -6.48 1.20 -6.93
CA SER A 38 -7.07 2.53 -6.63
C SER A 38 -8.57 2.62 -6.88
N GLU A 39 -9.21 1.55 -7.37
CA GLU A 39 -10.63 1.54 -7.74
C GLU A 39 -11.45 0.62 -6.82
N ALA A 40 -12.71 1.02 -6.56
CA ALA A 40 -13.64 0.25 -5.71
C ALA A 40 -14.64 -0.59 -6.53
N LYS A 41 -14.28 -1.05 -7.73
CA LYS A 41 -15.19 -1.70 -8.71
C LYS A 41 -15.92 -2.94 -8.20
N ALA A 42 -15.33 -3.66 -7.25
CA ALA A 42 -15.93 -4.89 -6.73
C ALA A 42 -17.02 -4.66 -5.67
N ARG A 43 -17.23 -3.44 -5.21
CA ARG A 43 -18.24 -3.14 -4.19
C ARG A 43 -19.63 -2.99 -4.81
N ALA A 44 -20.65 -3.66 -4.25
CA ALA A 44 -22.04 -3.55 -4.72
C ALA A 44 -22.61 -2.13 -4.55
N PHE A 45 -22.21 -1.43 -3.48
CA PHE A 45 -22.54 -0.03 -3.19
C PHE A 45 -21.23 0.74 -3.05
N ARG A 46 -20.64 1.12 -4.17
CA ARG A 46 -19.37 1.83 -4.18
C ARG A 46 -19.59 3.36 -4.22
N PRO A 47 -18.73 4.14 -3.54
CA PRO A 47 -18.64 5.57 -3.81
C PRO A 47 -18.17 5.80 -5.25
N ASP A 48 -18.39 6.99 -5.80
CA ASP A 48 -17.72 7.32 -7.04
C ASP A 48 -16.20 7.51 -6.81
N ASP A 49 -15.43 7.53 -7.91
CA ASP A 49 -13.97 7.56 -7.80
C ASP A 49 -13.46 8.90 -7.20
N ASN A 50 -14.21 10.00 -7.37
CA ASN A 50 -13.85 11.30 -6.79
C ASN A 50 -14.09 11.31 -5.28
N GLU A 51 -15.25 10.81 -4.82
CA GLU A 51 -15.57 10.68 -3.40
C GLU A 51 -14.54 9.79 -2.69
N LEU A 52 -14.17 8.66 -3.30
CA LEU A 52 -13.16 7.76 -2.75
C LEU A 52 -11.78 8.44 -2.62
N ASN A 53 -11.39 9.22 -3.61
CA ASN A 53 -10.13 9.96 -3.57
C ASN A 53 -10.14 11.07 -2.51
N ASP A 54 -11.25 11.79 -2.37
CA ASP A 54 -11.42 12.84 -1.35
C ASP A 54 -11.34 12.24 0.06
N ASP A 55 -11.97 11.09 0.30
CA ASP A 55 -11.92 10.37 1.56
C ASP A 55 -10.52 9.87 1.88
N LEU A 56 -9.81 9.34 0.87
CA LEU A 56 -8.43 8.90 1.00
C LEU A 56 -7.49 10.07 1.34
N ASP A 57 -7.70 11.22 0.73
CA ASP A 57 -6.92 12.43 1.01
C ASP A 57 -7.18 12.95 2.42
N ALA A 58 -8.44 12.98 2.85
CA ALA A 58 -8.83 13.40 4.20
C ALA A 58 -8.23 12.46 5.27
N SER A 59 -8.37 11.15 5.11
CA SER A 59 -7.82 10.16 6.05
C SER A 59 -6.29 10.21 6.10
N SER A 60 -5.64 10.34 4.96
CA SER A 60 -4.17 10.46 4.87
C SER A 60 -3.64 11.68 5.61
N LYS A 61 -4.33 12.83 5.47
CA LYS A 61 -4.01 14.06 6.19
C LYS A 61 -4.18 13.89 7.70
N MET A 62 -5.27 13.26 8.14
CA MET A 62 -5.52 13.00 9.56
C MET A 62 -4.47 12.07 10.17
N LEU A 63 -3.99 11.08 9.42
CA LEU A 63 -2.97 10.14 9.86
C LEU A 63 -1.55 10.74 9.83
N GLY A 64 -1.34 11.82 9.09
CA GLY A 64 -0.03 12.45 8.91
C GLY A 64 0.84 11.74 7.86
N ILE A 65 0.22 11.11 6.88
CA ILE A 65 0.91 10.42 5.78
C ILE A 65 1.62 11.45 4.90
N ARG A 66 2.87 11.17 4.56
CA ARG A 66 3.74 12.07 3.79
C ARG A 66 3.47 11.99 2.28
N ASN A 67 3.50 10.78 1.71
CA ASN A 67 3.28 10.54 0.29
C ASN A 67 2.36 9.34 0.06
N LYS A 68 1.68 9.35 -1.10
CA LYS A 68 0.84 8.26 -1.57
C LYS A 68 1.30 7.79 -2.95
N TYR A 69 1.41 6.48 -3.12
CA TYR A 69 1.70 5.82 -4.39
C TYR A 69 0.49 4.96 -4.75
N ALA A 70 -0.24 5.31 -5.79
CA ALA A 70 -1.46 4.63 -6.21
C ALA A 70 -1.22 3.84 -7.50
N GLY A 71 -1.53 2.54 -7.47
CA GLY A 71 -1.50 1.64 -8.62
C GLY A 71 -2.88 1.48 -9.26
N ASN A 72 -2.90 0.86 -10.44
CA ASN A 72 -4.12 0.60 -11.22
C ASN A 72 -4.39 -0.91 -11.36
N PHE A 73 -3.92 -1.71 -10.42
CA PHE A 73 -4.16 -3.16 -10.49
C PHE A 73 -5.64 -3.47 -10.29
N PRO A 74 -6.14 -4.54 -10.93
CA PRO A 74 -7.57 -4.86 -10.90
C PRO A 74 -8.01 -5.29 -9.50
N ASN A 75 -9.12 -4.72 -9.03
CA ASN A 75 -9.70 -5.00 -7.72
C ASN A 75 -10.37 -6.38 -7.68
N ILE A 76 -9.99 -7.20 -6.69
CA ILE A 76 -10.40 -8.61 -6.50
C ILE A 76 -9.95 -9.53 -7.66
N GLU A 77 -9.18 -9.03 -8.57
CA GLU A 77 -8.65 -9.75 -9.73
C GLU A 77 -7.13 -9.61 -9.86
N MET A 78 -6.43 -9.34 -8.76
CA MET A 78 -4.97 -9.13 -8.78
C MET A 78 -4.21 -10.37 -9.25
N ASN A 79 -4.80 -11.56 -9.16
CA ASN A 79 -4.29 -12.78 -9.77
C ASN A 79 -4.15 -12.70 -11.31
N ASN A 80 -4.84 -11.77 -11.96
CA ASN A 80 -4.70 -11.48 -13.40
C ASN A 80 -3.53 -10.56 -13.73
N ALA A 81 -2.96 -9.88 -12.73
CA ALA A 81 -1.71 -9.14 -12.89
C ALA A 81 -0.51 -10.08 -12.77
N THR A 82 0.55 -9.82 -13.51
CA THR A 82 1.77 -10.62 -13.35
C THR A 82 2.42 -10.31 -12.01
N HIS A 83 2.98 -11.31 -11.37
CA HIS A 83 3.76 -11.13 -10.14
C HIS A 83 4.87 -10.10 -10.33
N LEU A 84 5.55 -10.13 -11.49
CA LEU A 84 6.59 -9.18 -11.84
C LEU A 84 6.09 -7.73 -11.84
N SER A 85 4.90 -7.45 -12.41
CA SER A 85 4.36 -6.09 -12.45
C SER A 85 4.01 -5.57 -11.05
N LEU A 86 3.48 -6.42 -10.17
CA LEU A 86 3.22 -6.10 -8.77
C LEU A 86 4.51 -5.76 -8.03
N VAL A 87 5.52 -6.63 -8.17
CA VAL A 87 6.83 -6.44 -7.54
C VAL A 87 7.49 -5.15 -8.00
N GLN A 88 7.55 -4.89 -9.31
CA GLN A 88 8.17 -3.67 -9.85
C GLN A 88 7.48 -2.39 -9.39
N PHE A 89 6.17 -2.40 -9.23
CA PHE A 89 5.43 -1.26 -8.70
C PHE A 89 5.82 -0.97 -7.25
N ILE A 90 5.88 -2.02 -6.42
CA ILE A 90 6.29 -1.90 -5.01
C ILE A 90 7.76 -1.49 -4.89
N GLU A 91 8.65 -2.02 -5.71
CA GLU A 91 10.06 -1.62 -5.75
C GLU A 91 10.23 -0.13 -6.02
N LYS A 92 9.45 0.43 -6.96
CA LYS A 92 9.45 1.88 -7.22
C LYS A 92 9.02 2.69 -5.99
N ALA A 93 7.98 2.24 -5.29
CA ALA A 93 7.52 2.89 -4.06
C ALA A 93 8.57 2.79 -2.94
N ILE A 94 9.23 1.65 -2.77
CA ILE A 94 10.34 1.47 -1.80
C ILE A 94 11.48 2.45 -2.08
N ILE A 95 11.89 2.57 -3.35
CA ILE A 95 12.96 3.49 -3.75
C ILE A 95 12.54 4.95 -3.51
N ALA A 96 11.34 5.32 -3.96
CA ALA A 96 10.85 6.70 -3.86
C ALA A 96 10.64 7.14 -2.41
N SER A 97 10.14 6.26 -1.54
CA SER A 97 9.95 6.55 -0.11
C SER A 97 11.24 6.52 0.70
N ASN A 98 12.30 5.90 0.17
CA ASN A 98 13.53 5.60 0.92
C ASN A 98 13.22 4.95 2.28
N CYS A 99 12.30 3.97 2.29
CA CYS A 99 11.82 3.38 3.53
C CYS A 99 12.84 2.42 4.16
N ASP A 100 12.83 2.40 5.48
CA ASP A 100 13.59 1.46 6.31
C ASP A 100 12.76 0.20 6.63
N VAL A 101 11.42 0.37 6.68
CA VAL A 101 10.48 -0.67 7.08
C VAL A 101 9.29 -0.69 6.14
N VAL A 102 8.89 -1.89 5.72
CA VAL A 102 7.65 -2.12 4.96
C VAL A 102 6.65 -2.84 5.87
N ILE A 103 5.42 -2.32 5.92
CA ILE A 103 4.27 -2.92 6.61
C ILE A 103 3.27 -3.33 5.52
N THR A 104 2.79 -4.56 5.56
CA THR A 104 1.85 -5.07 4.56
C THR A 104 0.92 -6.13 5.16
N HIS A 105 0.03 -6.68 4.32
CA HIS A 105 -0.90 -7.73 4.70
C HIS A 105 -0.20 -9.01 5.15
N HIS A 106 -0.93 -9.82 5.95
CA HIS A 106 -0.47 -11.14 6.34
C HIS A 106 -0.45 -12.09 5.12
N PRO A 107 0.60 -12.94 4.96
CA PRO A 107 0.72 -13.82 3.80
C PRO A 107 -0.35 -14.91 3.71
N SER A 108 -1.03 -15.21 4.81
CA SER A 108 -2.14 -16.19 4.88
C SER A 108 -3.52 -15.50 4.94
N ASP A 109 -3.62 -14.26 4.47
CA ASP A 109 -4.92 -13.58 4.35
C ASP A 109 -5.82 -14.33 3.34
N THR A 110 -7.11 -14.35 3.61
CA THR A 110 -8.10 -15.00 2.74
C THR A 110 -8.52 -14.15 1.54
N ASN A 111 -8.24 -12.84 1.58
CA ASN A 111 -8.50 -11.96 0.44
C ASN A 111 -7.42 -12.17 -0.63
N ASN A 112 -7.88 -12.45 -1.86
CA ASN A 112 -7.00 -12.70 -3.00
C ASN A 112 -5.97 -11.59 -3.23
N ASP A 113 -6.39 -10.34 -3.18
CA ASP A 113 -5.51 -9.19 -3.44
C ASP A 113 -4.54 -8.93 -2.28
N HIS A 114 -4.98 -9.16 -1.02
CA HIS A 114 -4.11 -9.05 0.15
C HIS A 114 -2.98 -10.06 0.09
N MET A 115 -3.29 -11.30 -0.24
CA MET A 115 -2.30 -12.36 -0.38
C MET A 115 -1.29 -12.05 -1.49
N HIS A 116 -1.74 -11.63 -2.67
CA HIS A 116 -0.86 -11.27 -3.78
C HIS A 116 0.00 -10.05 -3.47
N THR A 117 -0.56 -9.04 -2.79
CA THR A 117 0.20 -7.87 -2.31
C THR A 117 1.29 -8.29 -1.33
N SER A 118 0.97 -9.14 -0.35
CA SER A 118 1.95 -9.64 0.62
C SER A 118 3.08 -10.41 -0.06
N MET A 119 2.76 -11.30 -0.99
CA MET A 119 3.77 -12.06 -1.74
C MET A 119 4.68 -11.15 -2.56
N ALA A 120 4.11 -10.15 -3.23
CA ALA A 120 4.87 -9.19 -4.01
C ALA A 120 5.78 -8.32 -3.12
N CYS A 121 5.31 -7.92 -1.94
CA CYS A 121 6.16 -7.22 -0.95
C CYS A 121 7.35 -8.06 -0.51
N GLN A 122 7.15 -9.34 -0.20
CA GLN A 122 8.24 -10.24 0.20
C GLN A 122 9.32 -10.35 -0.89
N ALA A 123 8.93 -10.33 -2.16
CA ALA A 123 9.88 -10.30 -3.26
C ALA A 123 10.55 -8.93 -3.42
N ALA A 124 9.79 -7.84 -3.29
CA ALA A 124 10.28 -6.48 -3.48
C ALA A 124 11.28 -6.02 -2.41
N ILE A 125 11.09 -6.41 -1.15
CA ILE A 125 12.02 -6.04 -0.06
C ILE A 125 13.44 -6.62 -0.24
N ARG A 126 13.62 -7.58 -1.15
CA ARG A 126 14.95 -8.11 -1.51
C ARG A 126 15.77 -7.15 -2.40
N LEU A 127 15.19 -6.00 -2.72
CA LEU A 127 15.85 -4.99 -3.59
C LEU A 127 17.21 -4.53 -3.04
N PHE A 128 17.36 -4.42 -1.72
CA PHE A 128 18.64 -4.04 -1.10
C PHE A 128 19.78 -5.01 -1.44
N GLN A 129 19.47 -6.27 -1.75
CA GLN A 129 20.48 -7.26 -2.17
C GLN A 129 20.99 -7.01 -3.59
N ARG A 130 20.32 -6.14 -4.34
CA ARG A 130 20.60 -5.84 -5.75
C ARG A 130 21.16 -4.43 -5.95
N ARG A 131 21.17 -3.59 -4.89
CA ARG A 131 21.79 -2.26 -4.95
C ARG A 131 23.30 -2.45 -4.94
N ALA A 132 23.96 -1.93 -5.99
CA ALA A 132 25.38 -1.63 -5.89
C ALA A 132 25.54 -0.50 -4.84
N GLU A 133 26.45 -0.67 -3.93
CA GLU A 133 26.78 0.34 -2.94
C GLU A 133 27.29 1.62 -3.61
#